data_76a4dc4827eb16a1d16fa3f86204bfbe
#
_entry.id   76a4dc4827eb16a1d16fa3f86204bfbe
#
_cell.length_a   1.000
_cell.length_b   1.000
_cell.length_c   1.000
_cell.angle_alpha   90.00
_cell.angle_beta   90.00
_cell.angle_gamma   90.00
#
_symmetry.space_group_name_H-M   'P 1'
#
loop_
_entity.id
_entity.type
_entity.pdbx_description
1 polymer ?
#
loop_
_entity_poly.entity_id
_entity_poly.type
_entity_poly.pdbx_seq_one_letter_code
_entity_poly.pdbx_strand_id
1 'polypeptide(L)'
;MPQYAPQGITWELYQTVALPYSKTAGPMAVNGGVARCYAHEPLGALLAASQIPYRYLISPDWRQVVQLQVMPGEGRDAYVAERSKVTGTGSNQPGDYNQLAGFKFVTYSPAVAVIEIASKNDSGALQAGPVTVDWSDGDWKLQLQTDGSSSAQELPISSLVGFGTWSGV
;
A
#
# COMPACT_ATOMS: atom_id res chain seq x y z
N MET A 1 -1.40 12.50 -13.48
CA MET A 1 -1.45 12.11 -12.05
C MET A 1 -2.81 12.51 -11.50
N PRO A 2 -3.58 11.57 -10.94
CA PRO A 2 -4.84 11.89 -10.29
C PRO A 2 -4.64 12.88 -9.13
N GLN A 3 -5.46 13.91 -9.08
CA GLN A 3 -5.51 14.86 -7.95
C GLN A 3 -6.81 14.75 -7.16
N TYR A 4 -7.79 14.06 -7.74
CA TYR A 4 -9.09 13.81 -7.14
C TYR A 4 -9.35 12.32 -7.11
N ALA A 5 -10.34 11.90 -6.33
CA ALA A 5 -10.75 10.50 -6.26
C ALA A 5 -10.97 9.92 -7.66
N PRO A 6 -10.19 8.90 -8.07
CA PRO A 6 -10.39 8.26 -9.37
C PRO A 6 -11.76 7.60 -9.45
N GLN A 7 -12.35 7.62 -10.65
CA GLN A 7 -13.59 6.93 -10.89
C GLN A 7 -13.40 5.43 -11.14
N GLY A 8 -14.46 4.65 -10.96
CA GLY A 8 -14.44 3.21 -11.25
C GLY A 8 -13.67 2.40 -10.21
N ILE A 9 -13.50 2.95 -9.01
CA ILE A 9 -12.89 2.25 -7.87
C ILE A 9 -13.98 1.52 -7.09
N THR A 10 -13.73 0.25 -6.82
CA THR A 10 -14.49 -0.55 -5.84
C THR A 10 -13.62 -0.82 -4.63
N TRP A 11 -14.25 -0.97 -3.47
CA TRP A 11 -13.55 -1.21 -2.21
C TRP A 11 -13.99 -2.55 -1.64
N GLU A 12 -13.04 -3.37 -1.25
CA GLU A 12 -13.29 -4.68 -0.68
C GLU A 12 -12.51 -4.83 0.62
N LEU A 13 -13.11 -5.47 1.61
CA LEU A 13 -12.41 -5.79 2.83
C LEU A 13 -11.39 -6.90 2.57
N TYR A 14 -10.14 -6.58 2.85
CA TYR A 14 -9.09 -7.56 3.02
C TYR A 14 -8.79 -7.68 4.51
N GLN A 15 -9.25 -8.77 5.11
CA GLN A 15 -9.35 -8.89 6.57
C GLN A 15 -10.16 -7.72 7.14
N THR A 16 -9.56 -6.77 7.88
CA THR A 16 -10.25 -5.63 8.50
C THR A 16 -10.01 -4.30 7.79
N VAL A 17 -9.27 -4.31 6.68
CA VAL A 17 -8.90 -3.09 5.94
C VAL A 17 -9.63 -3.05 4.60
N ALA A 18 -10.29 -1.92 4.32
CA ALA A 18 -10.87 -1.68 3.00
C ALA A 18 -9.76 -1.32 2.00
N LEU A 19 -9.60 -2.14 0.97
CA LEU A 19 -8.61 -1.95 -0.08
C LEU A 19 -9.26 -1.65 -1.44
N PRO A 20 -8.64 -0.79 -2.26
CA PRO A 20 -9.20 -0.32 -3.51
C PRO A 20 -8.89 -1.25 -4.68
N TYR A 21 -9.84 -1.40 -5.61
CA TYR A 21 -9.72 -2.15 -6.85
C TYR A 21 -10.23 -1.34 -8.03
N SER A 22 -9.65 -1.57 -9.19
CA SER A 22 -10.11 -1.03 -10.47
C SER A 22 -10.14 -2.13 -11.52
N LYS A 23 -11.23 -2.18 -12.30
CA LYS A 23 -11.34 -3.15 -13.40
C LYS A 23 -10.33 -2.91 -14.53
N THR A 24 -9.81 -1.69 -14.65
CA THR A 24 -8.87 -1.31 -15.70
C THR A 24 -7.43 -1.14 -15.22
N ALA A 25 -7.23 -0.81 -13.94
CA ALA A 25 -5.91 -0.51 -13.38
C ALA A 25 -5.42 -1.54 -12.35
N GLY A 26 -6.26 -2.46 -11.94
CA GLY A 26 -5.87 -3.60 -11.10
C GLY A 26 -6.23 -3.49 -9.61
N PRO A 27 -5.72 -4.42 -8.81
CA PRO A 27 -4.98 -5.61 -9.21
C PRO A 27 -5.84 -6.55 -10.06
N MET A 28 -5.28 -7.08 -11.16
CA MET A 28 -5.99 -7.96 -12.08
C MET A 28 -5.91 -9.44 -11.67
N ALA A 29 -4.95 -9.78 -10.82
CA ALA A 29 -4.74 -11.14 -10.33
C ALA A 29 -4.60 -11.10 -8.80
N VAL A 30 -5.48 -11.80 -8.12
CA VAL A 30 -5.45 -11.95 -6.66
C VAL A 30 -5.43 -13.43 -6.31
N ASN A 31 -4.41 -13.84 -5.55
CA ASN A 31 -4.26 -15.20 -5.06
C ASN A 31 -3.74 -15.16 -3.62
N GLY A 32 -4.61 -15.46 -2.65
CA GLY A 32 -4.27 -15.29 -1.25
C GLY A 32 -3.94 -13.84 -0.91
N GLY A 33 -2.81 -13.60 -0.27
CA GLY A 33 -2.30 -12.27 0.04
C GLY A 33 -1.72 -11.52 -1.16
N VAL A 34 -1.37 -12.23 -2.23
CA VAL A 34 -0.75 -11.63 -3.42
C VAL A 34 -1.82 -10.99 -4.31
N ALA A 35 -1.73 -9.68 -4.50
CA ALA A 35 -2.57 -8.90 -5.40
C ALA A 35 -1.66 -8.14 -6.38
N ARG A 36 -1.64 -8.54 -7.64
CA ARG A 36 -0.68 -8.09 -8.65
C ARG A 36 -1.32 -7.80 -10.00
N CYS A 37 -0.49 -7.44 -10.97
CA CYS A 37 -0.89 -7.04 -12.30
C CYS A 37 -1.62 -5.70 -12.28
N TYR A 38 -0.92 -4.69 -11.84
CA TYR A 38 -1.36 -3.30 -11.90
C TYR A 38 -1.03 -2.70 -13.27
N ALA A 39 -1.86 -1.79 -13.74
CA ALA A 39 -1.61 -1.09 -14.99
C ALA A 39 -0.36 -0.19 -14.89
N HIS A 40 0.40 -0.09 -15.99
CA HIS A 40 1.60 0.76 -16.08
C HIS A 40 1.22 2.23 -16.27
N GLU A 41 0.51 2.77 -15.30
CA GLU A 41 0.00 4.14 -15.30
C GLU A 41 -0.14 4.68 -13.86
N PRO A 42 -0.37 5.99 -13.65
CA PRO A 42 -0.47 6.56 -12.30
C PRO A 42 -1.51 5.88 -11.41
N LEU A 43 -2.67 5.49 -11.95
CA LEU A 43 -3.69 4.82 -11.15
C LEU A 43 -3.23 3.42 -10.71
N GLY A 44 -2.54 2.67 -11.57
CA GLY A 44 -1.96 1.38 -11.18
C GLY A 44 -0.92 1.52 -10.08
N ALA A 45 -0.05 2.54 -10.15
CA ALA A 45 0.90 2.85 -9.09
C ALA A 45 0.20 3.20 -7.76
N LEU A 46 -0.87 3.99 -7.79
CA LEU A 46 -1.66 4.32 -6.61
C LEU A 46 -2.30 3.08 -5.98
N LEU A 47 -2.86 2.20 -6.81
CA LEU A 47 -3.44 0.95 -6.33
C LEU A 47 -2.38 0.04 -5.69
N ALA A 48 -1.22 -0.11 -6.31
CA ALA A 48 -0.10 -0.87 -5.75
C ALA A 48 0.39 -0.28 -4.42
N ALA A 49 0.56 1.03 -4.34
CA ALA A 49 0.95 1.74 -3.11
C ALA A 49 -0.10 1.62 -2.00
N SER A 50 -1.36 1.35 -2.35
CA SER A 50 -2.45 1.16 -1.39
C SER A 50 -2.61 -0.29 -0.93
N GLN A 51 -2.36 -1.25 -1.82
CA GLN A 51 -2.57 -2.67 -1.58
C GLN A 51 -1.38 -3.35 -0.89
N ILE A 52 -0.18 -3.16 -1.45
CA ILE A 52 1.01 -3.93 -1.06
C ILE A 52 1.43 -3.64 0.39
N PRO A 53 1.44 -2.39 0.91
CA PRO A 53 1.82 -2.10 2.28
C PRO A 53 0.95 -2.78 3.34
N TYR A 54 -0.32 -3.01 3.07
CA TYR A 54 -1.16 -3.80 3.98
C TYR A 54 -0.89 -5.29 3.82
N ARG A 55 -0.85 -5.78 2.58
CA ARG A 55 -0.74 -7.21 2.31
C ARG A 55 0.57 -7.84 2.80
N TYR A 56 1.70 -7.16 2.66
CA TYR A 56 2.97 -7.67 3.17
C TYR A 56 2.99 -7.76 4.70
N LEU A 57 2.19 -6.92 5.39
CA LEU A 57 2.10 -6.91 6.84
C LEU A 57 1.14 -7.97 7.40
N ILE A 58 -0.07 -8.08 6.81
CA ILE A 58 -1.17 -8.81 7.45
C ILE A 58 -1.49 -10.15 6.80
N SER A 59 -0.92 -10.49 5.64
CA SER A 59 -1.21 -11.76 4.97
C SER A 59 -0.56 -12.94 5.67
N PRO A 60 -1.27 -14.07 5.83
CA PRO A 60 -0.67 -15.32 6.31
C PRO A 60 0.49 -15.80 5.42
N ASP A 61 0.36 -15.59 4.12
CA ASP A 61 1.37 -15.91 3.09
C ASP A 61 2.28 -14.72 2.76
N TRP A 62 2.58 -13.87 3.75
CA TRP A 62 3.36 -12.66 3.61
C TRP A 62 4.73 -12.87 2.93
N ARG A 63 5.35 -14.05 3.10
CA ARG A 63 6.64 -14.37 2.44
C ARG A 63 6.49 -14.35 0.93
N GLN A 64 5.39 -14.88 0.42
CA GLN A 64 5.09 -14.88 -1.01
C GLN A 64 4.78 -13.47 -1.51
N VAL A 65 4.02 -12.69 -0.72
CA VAL A 65 3.77 -11.27 -1.03
C VAL A 65 5.09 -10.51 -1.14
N VAL A 66 5.97 -10.65 -0.17
CA VAL A 66 7.29 -9.99 -0.16
C VAL A 66 8.14 -10.43 -1.35
N GLN A 67 8.21 -11.72 -1.63
CA GLN A 67 9.02 -12.23 -2.74
C GLN A 67 8.56 -11.71 -4.09
N LEU A 68 7.26 -11.60 -4.32
CA LEU A 68 6.69 -11.23 -5.61
C LEU A 68 6.45 -9.72 -5.78
N GLN A 69 6.19 -9.01 -4.70
CA GLN A 69 5.67 -7.64 -4.75
C GLN A 69 6.52 -6.59 -4.05
N VAL A 70 7.63 -6.97 -3.44
CA VAL A 70 8.59 -6.05 -2.81
C VAL A 70 9.89 -6.08 -3.60
N MET A 71 10.43 -4.89 -3.87
CA MET A 71 11.72 -4.76 -4.56
C MET A 71 12.83 -5.45 -3.76
N PRO A 72 13.69 -6.26 -4.42
CA PRO A 72 14.85 -6.84 -3.76
C PRO A 72 15.81 -5.76 -3.29
N GLY A 73 16.50 -6.00 -2.17
CA GLY A 73 17.46 -5.09 -1.57
C GLY A 73 17.49 -5.16 -0.04
N GLU A 74 18.22 -4.26 0.57
CA GLU A 74 18.42 -4.23 2.03
C GLU A 74 17.11 -4.15 2.81
N GLY A 75 16.15 -3.33 2.34
CA GLY A 75 14.87 -3.16 3.00
C GLY A 75 14.04 -4.45 3.03
N ARG A 76 13.98 -5.17 1.91
CA ARG A 76 13.30 -6.47 1.86
C ARG A 76 13.99 -7.48 2.77
N ASP A 77 15.31 -7.55 2.75
CA ASP A 77 16.07 -8.48 3.58
C ASP A 77 15.89 -8.17 5.07
N ALA A 78 15.92 -6.90 5.45
CA ALA A 78 15.65 -6.47 6.82
C ALA A 78 14.23 -6.84 7.27
N TYR A 79 13.23 -6.61 6.44
CA TYR A 79 11.84 -6.99 6.75
C TYR A 79 11.71 -8.51 6.94
N VAL A 80 12.25 -9.32 6.03
CA VAL A 80 12.19 -10.77 6.13
C VAL A 80 12.89 -11.26 7.41
N ALA A 81 14.04 -10.71 7.74
CA ALA A 81 14.79 -11.07 8.94
C ALA A 81 13.99 -10.77 10.23
N GLU A 82 13.42 -9.57 10.34
CA GLU A 82 12.64 -9.18 11.53
C GLU A 82 11.30 -9.91 11.60
N ARG A 83 10.58 -9.99 10.49
CA ARG A 83 9.28 -10.67 10.44
C ARG A 83 9.38 -12.16 10.73
N SER A 84 10.48 -12.80 10.35
CA SER A 84 10.72 -14.23 10.60
C SER A 84 10.88 -14.58 12.08
N LYS A 85 11.20 -13.59 12.92
CA LYS A 85 11.29 -13.75 14.38
C LYS A 85 9.91 -13.78 15.05
N VAL A 86 8.88 -13.31 14.37
CA VAL A 86 7.52 -13.23 14.89
C VAL A 86 6.74 -14.45 14.45
N THR A 87 6.13 -15.15 15.40
CA THR A 87 5.23 -16.27 15.10
C THR A 87 3.79 -15.79 14.94
N GLY A 88 3.11 -16.29 13.90
CA GLY A 88 1.72 -15.92 13.60
C GLY A 88 1.59 -14.62 12.80
N THR A 89 0.36 -14.23 12.54
CA THR A 89 0.00 -13.07 11.72
C THR A 89 -0.35 -11.83 12.53
N GLY A 90 -0.17 -11.87 13.85
CA GLY A 90 -0.59 -10.81 14.75
C GLY A 90 -2.11 -10.77 14.97
N SER A 91 -2.57 -9.70 15.63
CA SER A 91 -4.00 -9.46 15.82
C SER A 91 -4.65 -9.06 14.50
N ASN A 92 -5.92 -9.41 14.33
CA ASN A 92 -6.70 -9.11 13.14
C ASN A 92 -8.12 -8.70 13.54
N GLN A 93 -8.19 -7.84 14.55
CA GLN A 93 -9.45 -7.26 15.01
C GLN A 93 -9.71 -5.93 14.29
N PRO A 94 -10.98 -5.53 14.14
CA PRO A 94 -11.29 -4.18 13.68
C PRO A 94 -10.57 -3.13 14.55
N GLY A 95 -9.93 -2.15 13.90
CA GLY A 95 -9.16 -1.11 14.57
C GLY A 95 -7.68 -1.38 14.77
N ASP A 96 -7.19 -2.59 14.54
CA ASP A 96 -5.77 -2.90 14.65
C ASP A 96 -4.92 -2.19 13.59
N TYR A 97 -5.53 -1.88 12.45
CA TYR A 97 -4.87 -1.18 11.34
C TYR A 97 -5.66 0.05 10.94
N ASN A 98 -4.94 1.12 10.61
CA ASN A 98 -5.55 2.33 10.08
C ASN A 98 -6.18 2.07 8.71
N GLN A 99 -7.28 2.76 8.41
CA GLN A 99 -7.93 2.73 7.10
C GLN A 99 -7.34 3.81 6.18
N LEU A 100 -7.31 3.55 4.89
CA LEU A 100 -6.96 4.56 3.90
C LEU A 100 -7.92 5.75 3.98
N ALA A 101 -7.39 6.96 3.84
CA ALA A 101 -8.18 8.19 3.93
C ALA A 101 -7.91 9.17 2.79
N GLY A 102 -6.68 9.22 2.27
CA GLY A 102 -6.32 10.14 1.21
C GLY A 102 -5.01 9.77 0.50
N PHE A 103 -4.78 10.37 -0.64
CA PHE A 103 -3.53 10.24 -1.38
C PHE A 103 -3.08 11.56 -1.99
N LYS A 104 -1.78 11.69 -2.21
CA LYS A 104 -1.19 12.80 -2.95
C LYS A 104 0.07 12.32 -3.67
N PHE A 105 0.12 12.48 -5.00
CA PHE A 105 1.35 12.19 -5.74
C PHE A 105 2.42 13.23 -5.40
N VAL A 106 3.56 12.76 -4.92
CA VAL A 106 4.76 13.57 -4.72
C VAL A 106 5.54 13.63 -6.03
N THR A 107 5.84 12.45 -6.60
CA THR A 107 6.46 12.32 -7.92
C THR A 107 5.87 11.12 -8.66
N TYR A 108 5.94 11.17 -9.98
CA TYR A 108 5.60 10.06 -10.85
C TYR A 108 6.46 10.08 -12.11
N SER A 109 6.98 8.92 -12.44
CA SER A 109 7.52 8.57 -13.74
C SER A 109 7.06 7.17 -14.12
N PRO A 110 7.21 6.73 -15.37
CA PRO A 110 6.91 5.33 -15.72
C PRO A 110 7.72 4.29 -14.96
N ALA A 111 8.85 4.67 -14.35
CA ALA A 111 9.71 3.76 -13.60
C ALA A 111 9.46 3.77 -12.09
N VAL A 112 9.11 4.92 -11.53
CA VAL A 112 8.98 5.12 -10.07
C VAL A 112 7.86 6.10 -9.76
N ALA A 113 7.07 5.77 -8.76
CA ALA A 113 6.10 6.69 -8.17
C ALA A 113 6.32 6.81 -6.66
N VAL A 114 6.27 8.05 -6.16
CA VAL A 114 6.25 8.37 -4.74
C VAL A 114 4.90 9.00 -4.44
N ILE A 115 4.13 8.37 -3.57
CA ILE A 115 2.76 8.75 -3.26
C ILE A 115 2.63 8.89 -1.77
N GLU A 116 2.23 10.06 -1.30
CA GLU A 116 1.88 10.27 0.09
C GLU A 116 0.50 9.67 0.34
N ILE A 117 0.45 8.67 1.21
CA ILE A 117 -0.78 7.97 1.60
C ILE A 117 -1.18 8.45 2.99
N ALA A 118 -2.39 8.97 3.09
CA ALA A 118 -2.99 9.33 4.37
C ALA A 118 -3.87 8.18 4.87
N SER A 119 -3.78 7.92 6.15
CA SER A 119 -4.59 6.91 6.85
C SER A 119 -5.27 7.50 8.08
N LYS A 120 -6.30 6.82 8.54
CA LYS A 120 -7.15 7.23 9.65
C LYS A 120 -7.34 6.06 10.61
N ASN A 121 -7.15 6.30 11.90
CA ASN A 121 -7.46 5.32 12.95
C ASN A 121 -8.94 5.40 13.38
N ASP A 122 -9.36 4.52 14.28
CA ASP A 122 -10.74 4.45 14.77
C ASP A 122 -11.21 5.74 15.49
N SER A 123 -10.30 6.50 16.08
CA SER A 123 -10.62 7.78 16.71
C SER A 123 -10.74 8.93 15.71
N GLY A 124 -10.46 8.68 14.43
CA GLY A 124 -10.44 9.69 13.38
C GLY A 124 -9.13 10.45 13.26
N ALA A 125 -8.12 10.11 14.04
CA ALA A 125 -6.80 10.73 13.93
C ALA A 125 -6.14 10.33 12.61
N LEU A 126 -5.56 11.33 11.94
CA LEU A 126 -4.95 11.20 10.62
C LEU A 126 -3.43 11.18 10.71
N GLN A 127 -2.82 10.38 9.88
CA GLN A 127 -1.38 10.40 9.61
C GLN A 127 -1.12 10.20 8.13
N ALA A 128 0.02 10.63 7.64
CA ALA A 128 0.41 10.45 6.26
C ALA A 128 1.91 10.19 6.14
N GLY A 129 2.28 9.39 5.14
CA GLY A 129 3.68 9.11 4.83
C GLY A 129 3.86 8.70 3.37
N PRO A 130 5.09 8.90 2.83
CA PRO A 130 5.39 8.59 1.45
C PRO A 130 5.56 7.07 1.25
N VAL A 131 4.88 6.53 0.27
CA VAL A 131 5.05 5.16 -0.21
C VAL A 131 5.69 5.21 -1.60
N THR A 132 6.75 4.45 -1.80
CA THR A 132 7.45 4.36 -3.08
C THR A 132 7.14 3.02 -3.73
N VAL A 133 6.76 3.07 -5.00
CA VAL A 133 6.60 1.87 -5.85
C VAL A 133 7.44 2.02 -7.11
N ASP A 134 8.14 0.96 -7.47
CA ASP A 134 8.98 0.87 -8.66
C ASP A 134 8.35 -0.07 -9.68
N TRP A 135 8.43 0.29 -10.97
CA TRP A 135 8.03 -0.60 -12.05
C TRP A 135 9.16 -1.59 -12.35
N SER A 136 8.92 -2.86 -12.10
CA SER A 136 9.91 -3.93 -12.29
C SER A 136 9.24 -5.24 -12.68
N ASP A 137 9.80 -5.93 -13.64
CA ASP A 137 9.29 -7.22 -14.13
C ASP A 137 7.83 -7.18 -14.55
N GLY A 138 7.40 -6.07 -15.15
CA GLY A 138 6.05 -5.91 -15.68
C GLY A 138 4.97 -5.58 -14.65
N ASP A 139 5.37 -5.13 -13.45
CA ASP A 139 4.41 -4.74 -12.40
C ASP A 139 4.97 -3.65 -11.49
N TRP A 140 4.08 -2.96 -10.75
CA TRP A 140 4.47 -2.07 -9.67
C TRP A 140 4.79 -2.88 -8.41
N LYS A 141 5.97 -2.64 -7.83
CA LYS A 141 6.43 -3.30 -6.61
C LYS A 141 6.77 -2.28 -5.54
N LEU A 142 6.52 -2.63 -4.29
CA LEU A 142 6.82 -1.80 -3.13
C LEU A 142 8.32 -1.70 -2.90
N GLN A 143 8.84 -0.48 -2.79
CA GLN A 143 10.20 -0.22 -2.32
C GLN A 143 10.17 0.04 -0.81
N LEU A 144 10.78 -0.83 -0.03
CA LEU A 144 10.91 -0.64 1.41
C LEU A 144 12.09 0.29 1.75
N GLN A 145 12.01 0.92 2.91
CA GLN A 145 13.13 1.60 3.52
C GLN A 145 14.20 0.58 3.96
N THR A 146 15.41 1.01 4.21
CA THR A 146 16.52 0.11 4.57
C THR A 146 16.30 -0.66 5.87
N ASP A 147 15.43 -0.15 6.76
CA ASP A 147 15.01 -0.82 7.98
C ASP A 147 13.83 -1.80 7.80
N GLY A 148 13.31 -1.91 6.58
CA GLY A 148 12.18 -2.76 6.24
C GLY A 148 10.79 -2.14 6.39
N SER A 149 10.68 -0.87 6.79
CA SER A 149 9.41 -0.17 6.85
C SER A 149 8.92 0.24 5.44
N SER A 150 7.60 0.36 5.28
CA SER A 150 6.98 0.74 4.01
C SER A 150 7.03 2.24 3.71
N SER A 151 7.36 3.05 4.73
CA SER A 151 7.42 4.50 4.63
C SER A 151 8.62 5.02 5.41
N ALA A 152 9.25 6.07 4.90
CA ALA A 152 10.35 6.72 5.58
C ALA A 152 9.95 7.29 6.95
N GLN A 153 8.79 7.95 7.01
CA GLN A 153 8.20 8.46 8.24
C GLN A 153 6.72 8.79 8.02
N GLU A 154 5.87 8.25 8.87
CA GLU A 154 4.48 8.68 8.96
C GLU A 154 4.35 9.79 10.00
N LEU A 155 3.71 10.89 9.62
CA LEU A 155 3.52 12.06 10.47
C LEU A 155 2.04 12.32 10.70
N PRO A 156 1.64 12.73 11.92
CA PRO A 156 0.30 13.22 12.17
C PRO A 156 -0.02 14.43 11.27
N ILE A 157 -1.21 14.43 10.70
CA ILE A 157 -1.75 15.55 9.93
C ILE A 157 -3.07 16.00 10.52
N SER A 158 -3.39 17.29 10.40
CA SER A 158 -4.62 17.85 10.98
C SER A 158 -5.83 17.73 10.05
N SER A 159 -5.61 17.57 8.75
CA SER A 159 -6.68 17.50 7.76
C SER A 159 -6.21 16.85 6.46
N LEU A 160 -7.16 16.52 5.58
CA LEU A 160 -6.89 16.00 4.24
C LEU A 160 -6.84 17.11 3.16
N VAL A 161 -6.66 18.37 3.56
CA VAL A 161 -6.50 19.46 2.58
C VAL A 161 -5.27 19.18 1.71
N GLY A 162 -5.45 19.23 0.39
CA GLY A 162 -4.41 18.90 -0.60
C GLY A 162 -4.28 17.41 -0.94
N PHE A 163 -5.06 16.54 -0.30
CA PHE A 163 -5.16 15.13 -0.66
C PHE A 163 -6.41 14.88 -1.52
N GLY A 164 -6.30 13.97 -2.48
CA GLY A 164 -7.46 13.35 -3.09
C GLY A 164 -8.10 12.36 -2.11
N THR A 165 -9.43 12.32 -2.04
CA THR A 165 -10.15 11.35 -1.18
C THR A 165 -9.82 9.92 -1.60
N TRP A 166 -9.49 9.07 -0.64
CA TRP A 166 -9.10 7.67 -0.89
C TRP A 166 -9.53 6.80 0.28
N SER A 167 -10.83 6.50 0.35
CA SER A 167 -11.42 5.77 1.47
C SER A 167 -12.55 4.87 1.02
N GLY A 168 -12.60 3.67 1.58
CA GLY A 168 -13.67 2.70 1.41
C GLY A 168 -14.61 2.62 2.63
N VAL A 169 -14.35 3.43 3.64
CA VAL A 169 -15.13 3.49 4.89
C VAL A 169 -15.34 4.93 5.34
#